data_e46b93b3cb5eeafb61de167ada69b47b
#
_entry.id   e46b93b3cb5eeafb61de167ada69b47b
#
_cell.length_a   1.000
_cell.length_b   1.000
_cell.length_c   1.000
_cell.angle_alpha   90.00
_cell.angle_beta   90.00
_cell.angle_gamma   90.00
#
_symmetry.space_group_name_H-M   'P 1'
#
loop_
_entity.id
_entity.type
_entity.pdbx_description
1 polymer ?
#
loop_
_entity_poly.entity_id
_entity_poly.type
_entity_poly.pdbx_seq_one_letter_code
_entity_poly.pdbx_strand_id
1 'polypeptide(L)'
;MTRKPRNESSWFDIAKSVALALLLAIGIRTALAKPFHVPSPSMEPTLLIGDYMLASKFAYGYSRHSLPLSLGGFSGRLFERPVARGDIVVFKLPRDPRGDYVKRVIGLPGDRVQVAGGVLHINGAAVAIGRIADFQSIGDGQPLRTPRHVETLPGGVRHEILHASQMGTLDDTPEFVVPPGHYFVMGDDRSNSLDSRVPAGMGGVDFVPAENLVGRVDFRHLSVDPEWRWSAPSTWLKALRFERIGGVG
;
A
#
# COMPACT_ATOMS: atom_id res chain seq x y z
N MET A 1 -54.05 33.19 -20.10
CA MET A 1 -53.11 32.46 -19.21
C MET A 1 -52.75 31.15 -19.90
N THR A 2 -51.67 31.10 -20.62
CA THR A 2 -51.19 29.93 -21.34
C THR A 2 -50.32 29.09 -20.40
N ARG A 3 -50.81 27.91 -19.99
CA ARG A 3 -50.05 26.92 -19.22
C ARG A 3 -48.90 26.42 -20.11
N LYS A 4 -47.67 26.69 -19.67
CA LYS A 4 -46.45 26.14 -20.25
C LYS A 4 -46.51 24.60 -20.12
N PRO A 5 -46.28 23.82 -21.17
CA PRO A 5 -46.31 22.37 -21.07
C PRO A 5 -45.21 21.93 -20.10
N ARG A 6 -45.58 21.09 -19.14
CA ARG A 6 -44.67 20.42 -18.22
C ARG A 6 -43.89 19.43 -19.06
N ASN A 7 -42.61 19.69 -19.28
CA ASN A 7 -41.72 18.77 -19.98
C ASN A 7 -41.62 17.50 -19.13
N GLU A 8 -42.41 16.50 -19.43
CA GLU A 8 -42.28 15.17 -18.84
C GLU A 8 -40.97 14.60 -19.39
N SER A 9 -39.95 14.54 -18.55
CA SER A 9 -38.70 13.87 -18.90
C SER A 9 -39.01 12.43 -19.26
N SER A 10 -38.78 12.09 -20.52
CA SER A 10 -38.99 10.73 -21.03
C SER A 10 -38.08 9.77 -20.20
N TRP A 11 -38.58 8.56 -19.94
CA TRP A 11 -37.76 7.49 -19.33
C TRP A 11 -36.39 7.34 -20.02
N PHE A 12 -36.34 7.63 -21.29
CA PHE A 12 -35.14 7.63 -22.11
C PHE A 12 -34.13 8.72 -21.66
N ASP A 13 -34.63 9.93 -21.33
CA ASP A 13 -33.77 11.03 -20.87
C ASP A 13 -33.22 10.76 -19.47
N ILE A 14 -34.03 10.15 -18.61
CA ILE A 14 -33.60 9.71 -17.28
C ILE A 14 -32.53 8.62 -17.41
N ALA A 15 -32.78 7.60 -18.23
CA ALA A 15 -31.81 6.50 -18.45
C ALA A 15 -30.48 7.00 -19.02
N LYS A 16 -30.55 7.95 -19.99
CA LYS A 16 -29.36 8.59 -20.57
C LYS A 16 -28.57 9.38 -19.53
N SER A 17 -29.27 10.14 -18.69
CA SER A 17 -28.62 10.92 -17.60
C SER A 17 -27.96 10.03 -16.56
N VAL A 18 -28.62 8.95 -16.16
CA VAL A 18 -28.07 7.94 -15.25
C VAL A 18 -26.85 7.25 -15.86
N ALA A 19 -26.95 6.83 -17.13
CA ALA A 19 -25.81 6.21 -17.83
C ALA A 19 -24.62 7.16 -17.93
N LEU A 20 -24.84 8.43 -18.25
CA LEU A 20 -23.78 9.44 -18.31
C LEU A 20 -23.17 9.68 -16.94
N ALA A 21 -23.98 9.79 -15.88
CA ALA A 21 -23.49 9.94 -14.51
C ALA A 21 -22.65 8.74 -14.05
N LEU A 22 -23.08 7.52 -14.39
CA LEU A 22 -22.33 6.30 -14.09
C LEU A 22 -21.02 6.24 -14.86
N LEU A 23 -21.00 6.57 -16.14
CA LEU A 23 -19.78 6.63 -16.95
C LEU A 23 -18.80 7.66 -16.41
N LEU A 24 -19.28 8.84 -16.00
CA LEU A 24 -18.46 9.88 -15.39
C LEU A 24 -17.90 9.43 -14.04
N ALA A 25 -18.74 8.82 -13.20
CA ALA A 25 -18.31 8.31 -11.89
C ALA A 25 -17.26 7.19 -12.03
N ILE A 26 -17.45 6.26 -12.98
CA ILE A 26 -16.47 5.22 -13.30
C ILE A 26 -15.18 5.84 -13.84
N GLY A 27 -15.27 6.83 -14.72
CA GLY A 27 -14.11 7.54 -15.27
C GLY A 27 -13.29 8.24 -14.18
N ILE A 28 -13.95 9.00 -13.31
CA ILE A 28 -13.33 9.69 -12.17
C ILE A 28 -12.68 8.68 -11.21
N ARG A 29 -13.43 7.65 -10.80
CA ARG A 29 -12.90 6.60 -9.93
C ARG A 29 -11.68 5.91 -10.54
N THR A 30 -11.73 5.59 -11.82
CA THR A 30 -10.65 4.93 -12.54
C THR A 30 -9.40 5.79 -12.63
N ALA A 31 -9.57 7.11 -12.78
CA ALA A 31 -8.45 8.05 -12.87
C ALA A 31 -7.85 8.39 -11.49
N LEU A 32 -8.67 8.57 -10.46
CA LEU A 32 -8.20 9.14 -9.19
C LEU A 32 -7.71 8.10 -8.19
N ALA A 33 -8.44 7.00 -8.01
CA ALA A 33 -8.13 6.06 -6.94
C ALA A 33 -8.33 4.60 -7.35
N LYS A 34 -7.52 3.72 -6.78
CA LYS A 34 -7.69 2.27 -6.89
C LYS A 34 -8.00 1.70 -5.51
N PRO A 35 -9.19 1.08 -5.32
CA PRO A 35 -9.44 0.31 -4.11
C PRO A 35 -8.68 -1.01 -4.18
N PHE A 36 -8.14 -1.45 -3.05
CA PHE A 36 -7.58 -2.77 -2.88
C PHE A 36 -7.71 -3.22 -1.42
N HIS A 37 -7.56 -4.51 -1.16
CA HIS A 37 -7.56 -5.07 0.18
C HIS A 37 -6.17 -5.61 0.52
N VAL A 38 -5.88 -5.68 1.81
CA VAL A 38 -4.62 -6.20 2.34
C VAL A 38 -4.77 -7.70 2.60
N PRO A 39 -4.10 -8.57 1.80
CA PRO A 39 -4.24 -10.03 1.94
C PRO A 39 -3.16 -10.66 2.81
N SER A 40 -2.11 -9.92 3.20
CA SER A 40 -0.95 -10.45 3.90
C SER A 40 -0.51 -9.57 5.07
N PRO A 41 0.15 -10.14 6.09
CA PRO A 41 0.56 -9.42 7.29
C PRO A 41 1.84 -8.58 7.09
N SER A 42 2.48 -8.61 5.92
CA SER A 42 3.81 -8.02 5.71
C SER A 42 3.92 -6.51 5.96
N MET A 43 2.80 -5.81 6.12
CA MET A 43 2.73 -4.39 6.47
C MET A 43 2.16 -4.14 7.88
N GLU A 44 2.01 -5.19 8.69
CA GLU A 44 1.68 -5.03 10.11
C GLU A 44 2.79 -4.28 10.85
N PRO A 45 2.46 -3.44 11.81
CA PRO A 45 1.12 -3.13 12.36
C PRO A 45 0.38 -2.04 11.59
N THR A 46 1.00 -1.39 10.60
CA THR A 46 0.41 -0.25 9.89
C THR A 46 -0.83 -0.66 9.11
N LEU A 47 -0.74 -1.74 8.34
CA LEU A 47 -1.86 -2.32 7.60
C LEU A 47 -2.09 -3.75 8.08
N LEU A 48 -3.33 -4.05 8.46
CA LEU A 48 -3.73 -5.39 8.90
C LEU A 48 -4.45 -6.14 7.79
N ILE A 49 -4.40 -7.46 7.87
CA ILE A 49 -5.25 -8.31 7.01
C ILE A 49 -6.71 -7.91 7.20
N GLY A 50 -7.44 -7.72 6.08
CA GLY A 50 -8.83 -7.26 6.08
C GLY A 50 -9.01 -5.75 6.06
N ASP A 51 -7.92 -4.96 5.96
CA ASP A 51 -7.99 -3.54 5.64
C ASP A 51 -8.29 -3.33 4.15
N TYR A 52 -9.23 -2.42 3.86
CA TYR A 52 -9.57 -1.97 2.52
C TYR A 52 -9.10 -0.54 2.34
N MET A 53 -8.28 -0.33 1.34
CA MET A 53 -7.50 0.87 1.13
C MET A 53 -7.90 1.59 -0.16
N LEU A 54 -7.64 2.89 -0.21
CA LEU A 54 -7.65 3.67 -1.43
C LEU A 54 -6.22 4.11 -1.74
N ALA A 55 -5.74 3.70 -2.91
CA ALA A 55 -4.47 4.19 -3.44
C ALA A 55 -4.71 5.33 -4.42
N SER A 56 -4.13 6.49 -4.15
CA SER A 56 -4.19 7.67 -5.00
C SER A 56 -3.25 7.51 -6.19
N LYS A 57 -3.80 7.31 -7.37
CA LYS A 57 -3.03 7.12 -8.61
C LYS A 57 -2.29 8.38 -9.04
N PHE A 58 -2.92 9.54 -8.83
CA PHE A 58 -2.35 10.85 -9.19
C PHE A 58 -1.18 11.27 -8.30
N ALA A 59 -0.95 10.57 -7.17
CA ALA A 59 0.12 10.92 -6.23
C ALA A 59 1.49 10.97 -6.91
N TYR A 60 1.74 10.05 -7.87
CA TYR A 60 3.02 9.98 -8.59
C TYR A 60 2.88 10.24 -10.10
N GLY A 61 1.69 10.63 -10.57
CA GLY A 61 1.37 10.67 -12.00
C GLY A 61 0.95 9.28 -12.52
N TYR A 62 0.71 9.18 -13.81
CA TYR A 62 0.12 8.00 -14.43
C TYR A 62 1.15 7.20 -15.22
N SER A 63 1.31 5.92 -14.90
CA SER A 63 2.01 4.94 -15.71
C SER A 63 1.00 4.02 -16.43
N ARG A 64 1.47 3.16 -17.31
CA ARG A 64 0.64 2.11 -17.91
C ARG A 64 -0.09 1.26 -16.86
N HIS A 65 0.53 1.04 -15.68
CA HIS A 65 -0.05 0.26 -14.59
C HIS A 65 -1.08 1.02 -13.75
N SER A 66 -1.15 2.34 -13.88
CA SER A 66 -2.20 3.16 -13.27
C SER A 66 -3.52 3.10 -14.03
N LEU A 67 -3.50 2.68 -15.31
CA LEU A 67 -4.68 2.53 -16.15
C LEU A 67 -5.36 1.17 -15.96
N PRO A 68 -6.68 1.05 -16.23
CA PRO A 68 -7.37 -0.23 -16.21
C PRO A 68 -6.69 -1.21 -17.17
N LEU A 69 -6.58 -2.48 -16.73
CA LEU A 69 -5.99 -3.57 -17.51
C LEU A 69 -4.55 -3.30 -18.02
N SER A 70 -3.85 -2.31 -17.45
CA SER A 70 -2.53 -1.87 -17.91
C SER A 70 -2.48 -1.51 -19.40
N LEU A 71 -3.57 -0.92 -19.91
CA LEU A 71 -3.77 -0.60 -21.34
C LEU A 71 -2.93 0.59 -21.86
N GLY A 72 -2.03 1.14 -21.07
CA GLY A 72 -1.14 2.22 -21.52
C GLY A 72 -0.06 1.71 -22.46
N GLY A 73 -0.16 2.04 -23.75
CA GLY A 73 0.87 1.73 -24.77
C GLY A 73 2.11 2.64 -24.70
N PHE A 74 2.39 3.27 -23.54
CA PHE A 74 3.53 4.17 -23.33
C PHE A 74 4.44 3.66 -22.20
N SER A 75 5.71 4.04 -22.28
CA SER A 75 6.70 3.81 -21.23
C SER A 75 6.86 5.06 -20.35
N GLY A 76 7.29 4.87 -19.09
CA GLY A 76 7.48 5.97 -18.16
C GLY A 76 6.18 6.44 -17.51
N ARG A 77 6.16 7.71 -17.07
CA ARG A 77 5.04 8.32 -16.35
C ARG A 77 4.62 9.66 -16.94
N LEU A 78 3.31 9.87 -17.04
CA LEU A 78 2.71 11.17 -17.38
C LEU A 78 2.48 11.96 -16.09
N PHE A 79 2.80 13.26 -16.09
CA PHE A 79 2.66 14.14 -14.92
C PHE A 79 3.40 13.59 -13.69
N GLU A 80 4.62 13.11 -13.91
CA GLU A 80 5.45 12.51 -12.86
C GLU A 80 5.61 13.46 -11.67
N ARG A 81 5.48 12.89 -10.47
CA ARG A 81 5.70 13.54 -9.19
C ARG A 81 6.67 12.74 -8.35
N PRO A 82 7.49 13.39 -7.54
CA PRO A 82 8.47 12.70 -6.71
C PRO A 82 7.78 11.78 -5.69
N VAL A 83 8.37 10.60 -5.52
CA VAL A 83 8.01 9.67 -4.44
C VAL A 83 8.79 10.07 -3.20
N ALA A 84 8.14 10.14 -2.06
CA ALA A 84 8.78 10.47 -0.81
C ALA A 84 9.20 9.20 -0.06
N ARG A 85 10.32 9.30 0.70
CA ARG A 85 10.70 8.26 1.64
C ARG A 85 9.64 8.15 2.74
N GLY A 86 9.25 6.91 3.06
CA GLY A 86 8.19 6.63 4.01
C GLY A 86 6.81 6.46 3.37
N ASP A 87 6.61 6.85 2.11
CA ASP A 87 5.34 6.59 1.40
C ASP A 87 5.01 5.10 1.37
N ILE A 88 3.76 4.75 1.64
CA ILE A 88 3.25 3.40 1.42
C ILE A 88 2.74 3.32 -0.01
N VAL A 89 3.34 2.44 -0.80
CA VAL A 89 3.09 2.38 -2.24
C VAL A 89 2.44 1.07 -2.64
N VAL A 90 1.45 1.16 -3.55
CA VAL A 90 0.96 0.02 -4.32
C VAL A 90 1.73 -0.04 -5.62
N PHE A 91 2.23 -1.19 -5.97
CA PHE A 91 3.01 -1.39 -7.18
C PHE A 91 2.77 -2.78 -7.79
N LYS A 92 3.16 -2.93 -9.04
CA LYS A 92 3.19 -4.19 -9.76
C LYS A 92 4.59 -4.82 -9.67
N LEU A 93 4.67 -6.12 -9.38
CA LEU A 93 5.96 -6.80 -9.45
C LEU A 93 6.48 -6.80 -10.89
N PRO A 94 7.76 -6.48 -11.10
CA PRO A 94 8.35 -6.52 -12.44
C PRO A 94 8.22 -7.89 -13.13
N ARG A 95 8.39 -8.97 -12.36
CA ARG A 95 8.31 -10.36 -12.84
C ARG A 95 6.90 -10.89 -13.05
N ASP A 96 5.91 -10.36 -12.30
CA ASP A 96 4.49 -10.74 -12.39
C ASP A 96 3.58 -9.54 -12.15
N PRO A 97 3.24 -8.78 -13.21
CA PRO A 97 2.44 -7.57 -13.08
C PRO A 97 0.95 -7.85 -12.83
N ARG A 98 0.51 -9.11 -12.70
CA ARG A 98 -0.89 -9.46 -12.43
C ARG A 98 -1.30 -9.10 -11.01
N GLY A 99 -0.41 -9.33 -10.02
CA GLY A 99 -0.65 -9.01 -8.61
C GLY A 99 -0.35 -7.56 -8.28
N ASP A 100 -1.05 -7.03 -7.28
CA ASP A 100 -0.70 -5.77 -6.61
C ASP A 100 0.03 -6.09 -5.31
N TYR A 101 1.12 -5.35 -5.07
CA TYR A 101 1.91 -5.44 -3.86
C TYR A 101 1.86 -4.11 -3.12
N VAL A 102 1.97 -4.15 -1.80
CA VAL A 102 2.03 -2.95 -0.96
C VAL A 102 3.26 -3.05 -0.05
N LYS A 103 4.08 -2.01 -0.05
CA LYS A 103 5.27 -1.87 0.81
C LYS A 103 5.52 -0.39 1.11
N ARG A 104 6.45 -0.13 2.05
CA ARG A 104 6.93 1.22 2.36
C ARG A 104 8.21 1.54 1.61
N VAL A 105 8.29 2.74 1.04
CA VAL A 105 9.49 3.24 0.38
C VAL A 105 10.54 3.57 1.44
N ILE A 106 11.67 2.89 1.39
CA ILE A 106 12.81 3.07 2.30
C ILE A 106 13.98 3.75 1.61
N GLY A 107 14.35 3.31 0.40
CA GLY A 107 15.43 3.87 -0.39
C GLY A 107 14.92 4.59 -1.63
N LEU A 108 15.43 5.79 -1.87
CA LEU A 108 15.21 6.59 -3.07
C LEU A 108 16.37 6.35 -4.07
N PRO A 109 16.20 6.70 -5.36
CA PRO A 109 17.28 6.58 -6.34
C PRO A 109 18.60 7.19 -5.85
N GLY A 110 19.69 6.42 -5.88
CA GLY A 110 21.03 6.81 -5.42
C GLY A 110 21.30 6.52 -3.94
N ASP A 111 20.32 6.14 -3.14
CA ASP A 111 20.56 5.76 -1.74
C ASP A 111 21.32 4.44 -1.62
N ARG A 112 22.07 4.32 -0.53
CA ARG A 112 22.70 3.08 -0.06
C ARG A 112 21.90 2.59 1.13
N VAL A 113 21.33 1.40 1.02
CA VAL A 113 20.46 0.80 2.04
C VAL A 113 21.10 -0.50 2.54
N GLN A 114 21.16 -0.68 3.84
CA GLN A 114 21.67 -1.90 4.47
C GLN A 114 20.89 -2.17 5.75
N VAL A 115 20.72 -3.42 6.10
CA VAL A 115 20.33 -3.84 7.45
C VAL A 115 21.53 -4.51 8.08
N ALA A 116 21.92 -4.07 9.27
CA ALA A 116 23.02 -4.63 10.03
C ALA A 116 22.59 -4.83 11.50
N GLY A 117 22.67 -6.07 11.98
CA GLY A 117 22.18 -6.42 13.32
C GLY A 117 20.70 -6.07 13.53
N GLY A 118 19.85 -6.18 12.50
CA GLY A 118 18.45 -5.80 12.55
C GLY A 118 18.16 -4.30 12.49
N VAL A 119 19.19 -3.44 12.42
CA VAL A 119 19.06 -1.99 12.33
C VAL A 119 19.20 -1.54 10.87
N LEU A 120 18.23 -0.77 10.40
CA LEU A 120 18.26 -0.16 9.08
C LEU A 120 19.31 0.96 9.03
N HIS A 121 20.13 0.96 7.99
CA HIS A 121 21.09 2.01 7.68
C HIS A 121 20.74 2.60 6.30
N ILE A 122 20.78 3.92 6.20
CA ILE A 122 20.58 4.66 4.95
C ILE A 122 21.75 5.62 4.77
N ASN A 123 22.47 5.48 3.68
CA ASN A 123 23.67 6.27 3.35
C ASN A 123 24.74 6.21 4.47
N GLY A 124 24.90 5.03 5.07
CA GLY A 124 25.85 4.76 6.14
C GLY A 124 25.39 5.20 7.54
N ALA A 125 24.26 5.90 7.66
CA ALA A 125 23.74 6.34 8.96
C ALA A 125 22.66 5.36 9.47
N ALA A 126 22.79 4.93 10.73
CA ALA A 126 21.77 4.11 11.39
C ALA A 126 20.48 4.91 11.56
N VAL A 127 19.36 4.30 11.19
CA VAL A 127 18.03 4.87 11.40
C VAL A 127 17.66 4.75 12.88
N ALA A 128 17.17 5.86 13.45
CA ALA A 128 16.78 5.87 14.86
C ALA A 128 15.58 4.93 15.08
N ILE A 129 15.73 4.04 16.04
CA ILE A 129 14.72 3.04 16.40
C ILE A 129 14.47 3.07 17.91
N GLY A 130 13.20 3.02 18.31
CA GLY A 130 12.79 3.01 19.72
C GLY A 130 11.78 1.90 19.98
N ARG A 131 12.02 1.08 21.04
CA ARG A 131 11.09 0.03 21.48
C ARG A 131 9.83 0.63 22.08
N ILE A 132 8.67 0.08 21.71
CA ILE A 132 7.36 0.41 22.29
C ILE A 132 6.64 -0.87 22.76
N ALA A 133 5.40 -0.76 23.24
CA ALA A 133 4.62 -1.91 23.67
C ALA A 133 4.43 -2.92 22.53
N ASP A 134 4.47 -4.21 22.89
CA ASP A 134 4.34 -5.29 21.91
C ASP A 134 3.04 -5.19 21.12
N PHE A 135 3.11 -5.54 19.85
CA PHE A 135 1.94 -5.77 19.03
C PHE A 135 1.29 -7.09 19.42
N GLN A 136 -0.01 -7.07 19.64
CA GLN A 136 -0.79 -8.24 19.97
C GLN A 136 -1.63 -8.65 18.77
N SER A 137 -1.49 -9.90 18.35
CA SER A 137 -2.27 -10.52 17.29
C SER A 137 -2.73 -11.92 17.73
N ILE A 138 -3.52 -12.57 16.91
CA ILE A 138 -3.89 -13.97 17.09
C ILE A 138 -3.18 -14.76 15.99
N GLY A 139 -2.28 -15.65 16.37
CA GLY A 139 -1.61 -16.59 15.48
C GLY A 139 -2.05 -18.01 15.79
N ASP A 140 -2.55 -18.75 14.81
CA ASP A 140 -3.04 -20.13 14.95
C ASP A 140 -4.02 -20.30 16.12
N GLY A 141 -4.88 -19.30 16.35
CA GLY A 141 -5.86 -19.27 17.44
C GLY A 141 -5.26 -18.99 18.83
N GLN A 142 -3.98 -18.64 18.94
CA GLN A 142 -3.31 -18.29 20.18
C GLN A 142 -2.87 -16.82 20.19
N PRO A 143 -2.90 -16.14 21.36
CA PRO A 143 -2.36 -14.81 21.49
C PRO A 143 -0.86 -14.78 21.14
N LEU A 144 -0.49 -14.00 20.15
CA LEU A 144 0.89 -13.77 19.74
C LEU A 144 1.30 -12.36 20.12
N ARG A 145 2.49 -12.21 20.70
CA ARG A 145 3.12 -10.92 21.01
C ARG A 145 4.37 -10.75 20.19
N THR A 146 4.35 -9.76 19.31
CA THR A 146 5.50 -9.43 18.46
C THR A 146 6.14 -8.13 18.92
N PRO A 147 7.46 -8.09 19.11
CA PRO A 147 8.19 -6.87 19.45
C PRO A 147 7.91 -5.77 18.43
N ARG A 148 7.48 -4.59 18.93
CA ARG A 148 7.14 -3.43 18.11
C ARG A 148 8.06 -2.26 18.41
N HIS A 149 8.46 -1.56 17.36
CA HIS A 149 9.36 -0.43 17.44
C HIS A 149 8.82 0.74 16.59
N VAL A 150 9.31 1.93 16.90
CA VAL A 150 9.12 3.11 16.05
C VAL A 150 10.45 3.41 15.38
N GLU A 151 10.47 3.42 14.05
CA GLU A 151 11.57 3.94 13.24
C GLU A 151 11.34 5.39 12.86
N THR A 152 12.44 6.16 12.82
CA THR A 152 12.43 7.54 12.31
C THR A 152 13.35 7.64 11.11
N LEU A 153 12.78 7.62 9.91
CA LEU A 153 13.53 7.70 8.65
C LEU A 153 14.16 9.09 8.46
N PRO A 154 15.20 9.21 7.64
CA PRO A 154 15.71 10.50 7.19
C PRO A 154 14.59 11.37 6.62
N GLY A 155 14.50 12.63 7.07
CA GLY A 155 13.36 13.51 6.79
C GLY A 155 12.31 13.55 7.88
N GLY A 156 12.46 12.75 8.96
CA GLY A 156 11.61 12.82 10.16
C GLY A 156 10.32 11.99 10.08
N VAL A 157 10.14 11.20 9.02
CA VAL A 157 8.97 10.31 8.91
C VAL A 157 9.09 9.20 9.93
N ARG A 158 8.10 9.10 10.82
CA ARG A 158 8.02 8.09 11.87
C ARG A 158 6.98 7.05 11.50
N HIS A 159 7.29 5.79 11.70
CA HIS A 159 6.36 4.68 11.50
C HIS A 159 6.68 3.52 12.44
N GLU A 160 5.69 2.68 12.66
CA GLU A 160 5.84 1.50 13.48
C GLU A 160 6.31 0.32 12.63
N ILE A 161 7.14 -0.54 13.23
CA ILE A 161 7.59 -1.78 12.63
C ILE A 161 7.44 -2.92 13.61
N LEU A 162 7.27 -4.13 13.09
CA LEU A 162 7.40 -5.38 13.82
C LEU A 162 8.75 -5.99 13.49
N HIS A 163 9.50 -6.35 14.54
CA HIS A 163 10.78 -7.00 14.38
C HIS A 163 10.96 -8.02 15.51
N ALA A 164 10.91 -9.29 15.16
CA ALA A 164 11.16 -10.37 16.10
C ALA A 164 12.62 -10.30 16.58
N SER A 165 12.83 -10.46 17.87
CA SER A 165 14.15 -10.30 18.51
C SER A 165 15.15 -11.43 18.24
N GLN A 166 14.87 -12.30 17.28
CA GLN A 166 15.79 -13.37 16.85
C GLN A 166 16.45 -12.94 15.54
N MET A 167 17.78 -13.12 15.44
CA MET A 167 18.51 -12.82 14.21
C MET A 167 17.96 -13.62 13.05
N GLY A 168 17.13 -12.97 12.23
CA GLY A 168 16.59 -13.53 10.99
C GLY A 168 17.60 -13.37 9.85
N THR A 169 17.40 -14.13 8.79
CA THR A 169 18.26 -14.05 7.59
C THR A 169 18.25 -12.68 6.90
N LEU A 170 17.29 -11.80 7.25
CA LEU A 170 17.15 -10.45 6.70
C LEU A 170 17.62 -9.36 7.67
N ASP A 171 18.23 -9.74 8.81
CA ASP A 171 18.77 -8.82 9.82
C ASP A 171 20.20 -8.38 9.51
N ASP A 172 20.87 -9.13 8.64
CA ASP A 172 22.17 -8.77 8.10
C ASP A 172 22.14 -8.94 6.57
N THR A 173 22.20 -7.83 5.86
CA THR A 173 22.15 -7.80 4.40
C THR A 173 23.41 -7.19 3.80
N PRO A 174 23.75 -7.50 2.54
CA PRO A 174 24.67 -6.67 1.79
C PRO A 174 24.12 -5.23 1.69
N GLU A 175 24.98 -4.30 1.34
CA GLU A 175 24.57 -2.96 1.00
C GLU A 175 23.98 -2.93 -0.40
N PHE A 176 22.79 -2.34 -0.53
CA PHE A 176 22.06 -2.16 -1.78
C PHE A 176 22.19 -0.70 -2.23
N VAL A 177 22.70 -0.48 -3.44
CA VAL A 177 22.69 0.84 -4.08
C VAL A 177 21.47 0.94 -4.97
N VAL A 178 20.56 1.85 -4.65
CA VAL A 178 19.28 2.00 -5.39
C VAL A 178 19.54 2.60 -6.77
N PRO A 179 19.23 1.90 -7.87
CA PRO A 179 19.48 2.40 -9.20
C PRO A 179 18.62 3.63 -9.55
N PRO A 180 19.05 4.47 -10.51
CA PRO A 180 18.20 5.53 -11.05
C PRO A 180 16.84 5.00 -11.52
N GLY A 181 15.77 5.73 -11.20
CA GLY A 181 14.41 5.35 -11.58
C GLY A 181 13.83 4.14 -10.84
N HIS A 182 14.48 3.69 -9.75
CA HIS A 182 14.01 2.58 -8.92
C HIS A 182 13.87 3.01 -7.46
N TYR A 183 13.12 2.20 -6.70
CA TYR A 183 12.91 2.38 -5.27
C TYR A 183 13.23 1.10 -4.53
N PHE A 184 13.78 1.24 -3.33
CA PHE A 184 13.95 0.14 -2.38
C PHE A 184 12.79 0.18 -1.40
N VAL A 185 12.04 -0.90 -1.29
CA VAL A 185 10.85 -0.98 -0.47
C VAL A 185 10.98 -2.08 0.57
N MET A 186 10.40 -1.84 1.76
CA MET A 186 10.36 -2.85 2.83
C MET A 186 8.95 -2.98 3.40
N GLY A 187 8.66 -4.15 3.96
CA GLY A 187 7.49 -4.34 4.80
C GLY A 187 7.69 -3.75 6.19
N ASP A 188 6.60 -3.31 6.81
CA ASP A 188 6.64 -2.84 8.20
C ASP A 188 6.77 -4.02 9.17
N ASP A 189 6.27 -5.22 8.82
CA ASP A 189 6.67 -6.47 9.48
C ASP A 189 8.02 -6.94 8.89
N ARG A 190 9.10 -6.46 9.49
CA ARG A 190 10.48 -6.71 9.07
C ARG A 190 10.86 -8.16 9.04
N SER A 191 10.31 -8.94 9.95
CA SER A 191 10.59 -10.38 10.08
C SER A 191 9.75 -11.25 9.16
N ASN A 192 8.64 -10.72 8.63
CA ASN A 192 7.67 -11.46 7.82
C ASN A 192 7.33 -10.73 6.52
N SER A 193 8.36 -10.31 5.79
CA SER A 193 8.19 -9.59 4.53
C SER A 193 9.18 -10.05 3.46
N LEU A 194 8.65 -10.55 2.36
CA LEU A 194 9.39 -10.71 1.10
C LEU A 194 9.37 -9.36 0.37
N ASP A 195 10.46 -8.60 0.49
CA ASP A 195 10.58 -7.23 -0.02
C ASP A 195 11.90 -7.03 -0.79
N SER A 196 12.38 -5.80 -0.93
CA SER A 196 13.59 -5.51 -1.71
C SER A 196 14.88 -6.09 -1.15
N ARG A 197 14.87 -6.55 0.11
CA ARG A 197 16.00 -7.29 0.71
C ARG A 197 16.18 -8.67 0.11
N VAL A 198 15.11 -9.21 -0.49
CA VAL A 198 15.09 -10.56 -1.07
C VAL A 198 15.09 -10.45 -2.59
N PRO A 199 16.04 -11.11 -3.28
CA PRO A 199 16.08 -11.13 -4.74
C PRO A 199 14.80 -11.68 -5.38
N ALA A 200 14.42 -11.17 -6.54
CA ALA A 200 13.22 -11.59 -7.26
C ALA A 200 13.22 -13.11 -7.55
N GLY A 201 14.38 -13.69 -7.86
CA GLY A 201 14.53 -15.13 -8.08
C GLY A 201 14.23 -16.01 -6.87
N MET A 202 14.28 -15.44 -5.66
CA MET A 202 13.96 -16.09 -4.38
C MET A 202 12.57 -15.73 -3.85
N GLY A 203 11.70 -15.16 -4.68
CA GLY A 203 10.35 -14.77 -4.29
C GLY A 203 10.24 -13.33 -3.78
N GLY A 204 11.34 -12.61 -3.60
CA GLY A 204 11.37 -11.22 -3.16
C GLY A 204 10.89 -10.22 -4.20
N VAL A 205 11.02 -8.95 -3.86
CA VAL A 205 10.57 -7.84 -4.71
C VAL A 205 11.70 -7.30 -5.58
N ASP A 206 12.95 -7.31 -5.05
CA ASP A 206 14.07 -6.61 -5.67
C ASP A 206 13.82 -5.09 -5.73
N PHE A 207 14.48 -4.35 -6.59
CA PHE A 207 14.20 -2.93 -6.80
C PHE A 207 12.90 -2.74 -7.60
N VAL A 208 12.07 -1.76 -7.19
CA VAL A 208 10.81 -1.44 -7.85
C VAL A 208 11.03 -0.30 -8.85
N PRO A 209 10.85 -0.53 -10.17
CA PRO A 209 10.91 0.55 -11.15
C PRO A 209 9.81 1.59 -10.90
N ALA A 210 10.12 2.87 -11.13
CA ALA A 210 9.17 3.96 -10.96
C ALA A 210 7.86 3.73 -11.76
N GLU A 211 7.96 3.19 -12.98
CA GLU A 211 6.78 2.92 -13.82
C GLU A 211 5.85 1.85 -13.25
N ASN A 212 6.36 0.97 -12.36
CA ASN A 212 5.56 -0.08 -11.72
C ASN A 212 4.70 0.42 -10.57
N LEU A 213 4.94 1.65 -10.08
CA LEU A 213 4.11 2.24 -9.03
C LEU A 213 2.70 2.52 -9.57
N VAL A 214 1.70 2.03 -8.87
CA VAL A 214 0.28 2.24 -9.19
C VAL A 214 -0.26 3.48 -8.50
N GLY A 215 0.11 3.69 -7.23
CA GLY A 215 -0.33 4.83 -6.44
C GLY A 215 0.16 4.78 -5.01
N ARG A 216 -0.10 5.85 -4.25
CA ARG A 216 0.18 5.96 -2.82
C ARG A 216 -1.05 5.56 -2.01
N VAL A 217 -0.83 4.84 -0.94
CA VAL A 217 -1.88 4.52 0.04
C VAL A 217 -2.08 5.70 0.96
N ASP A 218 -3.24 6.36 0.86
CA ASP A 218 -3.52 7.55 1.64
C ASP A 218 -4.62 7.32 2.68
N PHE A 219 -5.57 6.42 2.38
CA PHE A 219 -6.77 6.29 3.19
C PHE A 219 -7.26 4.84 3.30
N ARG A 220 -7.64 4.44 4.50
CA ARG A 220 -8.31 3.18 4.80
C ARG A 220 -9.79 3.45 5.00
N HIS A 221 -10.62 2.96 4.08
CA HIS A 221 -12.05 3.26 4.08
C HIS A 221 -12.89 2.18 4.77
N LEU A 222 -12.34 1.00 4.97
CA LEU A 222 -12.99 -0.10 5.66
C LEU A 222 -11.93 -1.03 6.26
N SER A 223 -12.23 -1.63 7.40
CA SER A 223 -11.42 -2.67 8.01
C SER A 223 -12.33 -3.71 8.61
N VAL A 224 -12.13 -4.98 8.19
CA VAL A 224 -12.95 -6.10 8.61
C VAL A 224 -12.05 -7.19 9.18
N ASP A 225 -12.40 -7.71 10.32
CA ASP A 225 -11.69 -8.82 10.93
C ASP A 225 -11.72 -10.05 10.00
N PRO A 226 -10.58 -10.70 9.71
CA PRO A 226 -10.54 -11.86 8.82
C PRO A 226 -11.30 -13.09 9.36
N GLU A 227 -11.59 -13.14 10.65
CA GLU A 227 -12.42 -14.21 11.24
C GLU A 227 -13.92 -14.01 10.99
N TRP A 228 -14.31 -12.91 10.33
CA TRP A 228 -15.69 -12.64 10.01
C TRP A 228 -16.32 -13.75 9.14
N ARG A 229 -17.55 -14.13 9.50
CA ARG A 229 -18.29 -15.19 8.80
C ARG A 229 -19.68 -14.73 8.39
N TRP A 230 -20.04 -14.97 7.14
CA TRP A 230 -21.39 -14.73 6.63
C TRP A 230 -22.48 -15.45 7.45
N SER A 231 -22.17 -16.64 7.96
CA SER A 231 -23.09 -17.50 8.73
C SER A 231 -23.41 -16.99 10.14
N ALA A 232 -22.75 -15.93 10.62
CA ALA A 232 -22.90 -15.41 11.96
C ALA A 232 -23.24 -13.91 11.98
N PRO A 233 -24.49 -13.49 11.60
CA PRO A 233 -24.87 -12.07 11.48
C PRO A 233 -24.69 -11.25 12.77
N SER A 234 -24.81 -11.87 13.93
CA SER A 234 -24.60 -11.22 15.23
C SER A 234 -23.15 -10.74 15.46
N THR A 235 -22.18 -11.26 14.69
CA THR A 235 -20.76 -10.88 14.78
C THR A 235 -20.38 -9.77 13.81
N TRP A 236 -21.21 -9.42 12.84
CA TRP A 236 -20.85 -8.51 11.75
C TRP A 236 -20.40 -7.13 12.23
N LEU A 237 -21.17 -6.51 13.16
CA LEU A 237 -20.81 -5.21 13.71
C LEU A 237 -19.53 -5.26 14.56
N LYS A 238 -19.27 -6.41 15.23
CA LYS A 238 -18.05 -6.60 16.02
C LYS A 238 -16.82 -6.84 15.14
N ALA A 239 -17.03 -7.37 13.94
CA ALA A 239 -15.96 -7.61 12.98
C ALA A 239 -15.50 -6.32 12.27
N LEU A 240 -16.30 -5.25 12.30
CA LEU A 240 -15.94 -3.96 11.72
C LEU A 240 -15.03 -3.20 12.70
N ARG A 241 -13.80 -2.92 12.27
CA ARG A 241 -12.79 -2.18 13.04
C ARG A 241 -12.86 -0.70 12.68
N PHE A 242 -13.89 0.01 13.19
CA PHE A 242 -14.18 1.41 12.87
C PHE A 242 -13.04 2.36 13.25
N GLU A 243 -12.33 2.06 14.33
CA GLU A 243 -11.19 2.83 14.82
C GLU A 243 -10.01 2.87 13.84
N ARG A 244 -10.01 1.95 12.87
CA ARG A 244 -8.98 1.89 11.85
C ARG A 244 -9.31 2.71 10.60
N ILE A 245 -10.54 3.20 10.44
CA ILE A 245 -10.95 4.02 9.28
C ILE A 245 -10.28 5.39 9.38
N GLY A 246 -9.57 5.79 8.32
CA GLY A 246 -8.88 7.08 8.30
C GLY A 246 -7.63 7.10 7.45
N GLY A 247 -6.85 8.17 7.61
CA GLY A 247 -5.54 8.31 6.95
C GLY A 247 -4.56 7.22 7.37
N VAL A 248 -3.67 6.88 6.46
CA VAL A 248 -2.59 5.92 6.68
C VAL A 248 -1.27 6.66 6.55
N GLY A 249 -0.60 6.88 7.67
CA GLY A 249 0.67 7.61 7.73
C GLY A 249 1.27 7.52 9.11
#